data_e1d5784f0b84857b6458fa8b6b0a570d
#
_entry.id   e1d5784f0b84857b6458fa8b6b0a570d
#
_cell.length_a   1.000
_cell.length_b   1.000
_cell.length_c   1.000
_cell.angle_alpha   90.00
_cell.angle_beta   90.00
_cell.angle_gamma   90.00
#
_symmetry.space_group_name_H-M   'P 1'
#
loop_
_entity.id
_entity.type
_entity.pdbx_description
1 polymer ?
#
loop_
_entity_poly.entity_id
_entity_poly.type
_entity_poly.pdbx_seq_one_letter_code
_entity_poly.pdbx_strand_id
1 'polypeptide(L)'
;MVNEYCVKESVPLVSSSVVGFDVEVVLFENKKNNHLCLNCLFPNKNDIDLPRCDTVGVSGIAAGMAGLLAAQKTINFLINLNQESNKLSLLNVLKMDLQNINIKNNSKCYLNKF
;
A
#
# COMPACT_ATOMS: atom_id res chain seq x y z
N MET A 1 -6.01 12.44 -1.05
CA MET A 1 -7.41 12.61 -0.60
C MET A 1 -7.92 11.41 0.18
N VAL A 2 -7.96 10.22 -0.40
CA VAL A 2 -8.44 9.01 0.31
C VAL A 2 -7.57 8.68 1.52
N ASN A 3 -6.25 8.69 1.36
CA ASN A 3 -5.32 8.40 2.45
C ASN A 3 -5.51 9.36 3.62
N GLU A 4 -5.62 10.65 3.33
CA GLU A 4 -5.79 11.68 4.35
C GLU A 4 -7.09 11.50 5.12
N TYR A 5 -8.18 11.19 4.43
CA TYR A 5 -9.47 10.90 5.07
C TYR A 5 -9.36 9.67 5.98
N CYS A 6 -8.75 8.59 5.49
CA CYS A 6 -8.61 7.36 6.27
C CYS A 6 -7.78 7.57 7.53
N VAL A 7 -6.72 8.38 7.45
CA VAL A 7 -5.90 8.70 8.62
C VAL A 7 -6.71 9.52 9.62
N LYS A 8 -7.40 10.56 9.13
CA LYS A 8 -8.19 11.46 9.99
C LYS A 8 -9.31 10.72 10.71
N GLU A 9 -10.02 9.86 10.00
CA GLU A 9 -11.18 9.16 10.55
C GLU A 9 -10.83 7.78 11.13
N SER A 10 -9.56 7.42 11.16
CA SER A 10 -9.07 6.13 11.67
C SER A 10 -9.70 4.94 10.95
N VAL A 11 -9.83 5.05 9.63
CA VAL A 11 -10.38 3.99 8.78
C VAL A 11 -9.22 3.22 8.18
N PRO A 12 -9.20 1.87 8.28
CA PRO A 12 -8.17 1.07 7.62
C PRO A 12 -8.19 1.26 6.10
N LEU A 13 -7.01 1.23 5.51
CA LEU A 13 -6.84 1.41 4.07
C LEU A 13 -5.94 0.31 3.51
N VAL A 14 -6.44 -0.41 2.51
CA VAL A 14 -5.63 -1.33 1.72
C VAL A 14 -5.30 -0.63 0.42
N SER A 15 -4.01 -0.42 0.18
CA SER A 15 -3.52 0.22 -1.05
C SER A 15 -2.86 -0.82 -1.93
N SER A 16 -3.23 -0.83 -3.20
CA SER A 16 -2.68 -1.77 -4.17
C SER A 16 -2.35 -1.01 -5.45
N SER A 17 -1.15 -1.20 -5.97
CA SER A 17 -0.73 -0.55 -7.20
C SER A 17 0.07 -1.51 -8.07
N VAL A 18 0.03 -1.27 -9.38
CA VAL A 18 0.70 -2.10 -10.37
C VAL A 18 1.39 -1.19 -11.38
N VAL A 19 2.66 -1.46 -11.63
CA VAL A 19 3.42 -0.83 -12.72
C VAL A 19 4.14 -1.95 -13.48
N GLY A 20 3.79 -2.14 -14.76
CA GLY A 20 4.37 -3.23 -15.55
C GLY A 20 4.08 -4.59 -14.94
N PHE A 21 5.11 -5.26 -14.44
CA PHE A 21 5.00 -6.56 -13.75
C PHE A 21 5.17 -6.44 -12.24
N ASP A 22 5.33 -5.23 -11.71
CA ASP A 22 5.54 -5.01 -10.28
C ASP A 22 4.24 -4.67 -9.58
N VAL A 23 3.94 -5.42 -8.53
CA VAL A 23 2.73 -5.25 -7.71
C VAL A 23 3.15 -4.81 -6.32
N GLU A 24 2.49 -3.78 -5.79
CA GLU A 24 2.69 -3.30 -4.43
C GLU A 24 1.36 -3.32 -3.69
N VAL A 25 1.31 -4.01 -2.57
CA VAL A 25 0.10 -4.08 -1.74
C VAL A 25 0.47 -3.84 -0.28
N VAL A 26 -0.26 -2.96 0.38
CA VAL A 26 -0.01 -2.63 1.77
C VAL A 26 -1.32 -2.35 2.50
N LEU A 27 -1.38 -2.73 3.78
CA LEU A 27 -2.51 -2.45 4.67
C LEU A 27 -2.07 -1.45 5.73
N PHE A 28 -2.79 -0.35 5.84
CA PHE A 28 -2.63 0.64 6.90
C PHE A 28 -3.84 0.58 7.82
N GLU A 29 -3.61 0.27 9.11
CA GLU A 29 -4.70 0.20 10.09
C GLU A 29 -5.19 1.57 10.54
N ASN A 30 -4.33 2.59 10.47
CA ASN A 30 -4.66 3.98 10.82
C ASN A 30 -5.17 4.15 12.25
N LYS A 31 -4.51 3.50 13.21
CA LYS A 31 -4.82 3.68 14.63
C LYS A 31 -4.40 5.07 15.09
N LYS A 32 -5.20 5.69 15.97
CA LYS A 32 -5.02 7.09 16.35
C LYS A 32 -3.64 7.47 16.88
N ASN A 33 -3.00 6.58 17.63
CA ASN A 33 -1.75 6.92 18.33
C ASN A 33 -0.50 6.39 17.64
N ASN A 34 -0.65 5.63 16.58
CA ASN A 34 0.48 5.03 15.89
C ASN A 34 0.05 4.66 14.49
N HIS A 35 -0.03 5.65 13.61
CA HIS A 35 -0.44 5.37 12.24
C HIS A 35 0.76 5.41 11.30
N LEU A 36 0.79 4.46 10.41
CA LEU A 36 1.55 4.50 9.18
C LEU A 36 0.57 4.71 8.05
N CYS A 37 0.89 5.56 7.11
CA CYS A 37 -0.01 5.89 6.03
C CYS A 37 0.75 5.89 4.70
N LEU A 38 0.00 6.00 3.62
CA LEU A 38 0.59 6.06 2.28
C LEU A 38 1.59 7.20 2.16
N ASN A 39 1.35 8.31 2.85
CA ASN A 39 2.24 9.46 2.82
C ASN A 39 3.56 9.21 3.56
N CYS A 40 3.58 8.30 4.55
CA CYS A 40 4.82 7.90 5.19
C CYS A 40 5.70 7.07 4.24
N LEU A 41 5.06 6.28 3.40
CA LEU A 41 5.75 5.44 2.42
C LEU A 41 6.21 6.25 1.21
N PHE A 42 5.38 7.19 0.76
CA PHE A 42 5.66 8.05 -0.39
C PHE A 42 5.51 9.52 0.01
N PRO A 43 6.53 10.13 0.65
CA PRO A 43 6.39 11.48 1.20
C PRO A 43 6.35 12.60 0.16
N ASN A 44 6.81 12.36 -1.06
CA ASN A 44 6.90 13.39 -2.09
C ASN A 44 5.64 13.36 -2.97
N LYS A 45 4.72 14.29 -2.71
CA LYS A 45 3.48 14.38 -3.49
C LYS A 45 3.66 14.94 -4.90
N ASN A 46 4.77 15.61 -5.15
CA ASN A 46 5.03 16.30 -6.41
C ASN A 46 5.97 15.52 -7.33
N ASP A 47 6.05 14.24 -7.12
CA ASP A 47 6.93 13.39 -7.91
C ASP A 47 6.29 13.13 -9.27
N ILE A 48 6.65 13.93 -10.24
CA ILE A 48 6.11 13.89 -11.59
C ILE A 48 6.75 12.80 -12.45
N ASP A 49 7.77 12.13 -11.94
CA ASP A 49 8.52 11.11 -12.68
C ASP A 49 8.00 9.69 -12.47
N LEU A 50 6.81 9.55 -11.86
CA LEU A 50 6.21 8.23 -11.69
C LEU A 50 5.77 7.68 -13.06
N PRO A 51 6.13 6.42 -13.38
CA PRO A 51 5.70 5.81 -14.63
C PRO A 51 4.17 5.72 -14.67
N ARG A 52 3.59 6.08 -15.80
CA ARG A 52 2.15 6.00 -16.00
C ARG A 52 1.80 4.76 -16.82
N CYS A 53 0.59 4.26 -16.63
CA CYS A 53 0.11 3.09 -17.38
C CYS A 53 0.08 3.34 -18.88
N ASP A 54 -0.08 4.60 -19.31
CA ASP A 54 -0.07 4.96 -20.73
C ASP A 54 1.33 4.94 -21.35
N THR A 55 2.39 5.08 -20.53
CA THR A 55 3.78 5.07 -21.02
C THR A 55 4.47 3.72 -20.81
N VAL A 56 4.17 3.02 -19.72
CA VAL A 56 4.85 1.78 -19.34
C VAL A 56 4.00 0.55 -19.64
N GLY A 57 2.69 0.69 -19.59
CA GLY A 57 1.79 -0.44 -19.72
C GLY A 57 1.69 -1.23 -18.41
N VAL A 58 0.67 -2.07 -18.32
CA VAL A 58 0.42 -2.91 -17.15
C VAL A 58 0.04 -4.30 -17.62
N SER A 59 0.67 -5.32 -17.03
CA SER A 59 0.29 -6.70 -17.27
C SER A 59 -1.10 -6.98 -16.67
N GLY A 60 -2.00 -7.56 -17.46
CA GLY A 60 -3.32 -7.96 -16.96
C GLY A 60 -3.23 -8.98 -15.84
N ILE A 61 -2.25 -9.86 -15.91
CA ILE A 61 -2.02 -10.87 -14.86
C ILE A 61 -1.56 -10.17 -13.57
N ALA A 62 -0.64 -9.21 -13.67
CA ALA A 62 -0.19 -8.45 -12.51
C ALA A 62 -1.34 -7.68 -11.86
N ALA A 63 -2.19 -7.07 -12.66
CA ALA A 63 -3.37 -6.35 -12.15
C ALA A 63 -4.32 -7.30 -11.42
N GLY A 64 -4.55 -8.50 -11.97
CA GLY A 64 -5.37 -9.51 -11.32
C GLY A 64 -4.78 -9.98 -10.00
N MET A 65 -3.48 -10.21 -9.96
CA MET A 65 -2.81 -10.61 -8.73
C MET A 65 -2.82 -9.51 -7.68
N ALA A 66 -2.71 -8.24 -8.08
CA ALA A 66 -2.83 -7.12 -7.16
C ALA A 66 -4.18 -7.11 -6.46
N GLY A 67 -5.26 -7.32 -7.22
CA GLY A 67 -6.60 -7.40 -6.66
C GLY A 67 -6.79 -8.57 -5.71
N LEU A 68 -6.29 -9.74 -6.08
CA LEU A 68 -6.38 -10.93 -5.24
C LEU A 68 -5.59 -10.78 -3.94
N LEU A 69 -4.38 -10.22 -4.00
CA LEU A 69 -3.57 -9.97 -2.81
C LEU A 69 -4.23 -8.93 -1.89
N ALA A 70 -4.78 -7.87 -2.46
CA ALA A 70 -5.50 -6.85 -1.70
C ALA A 70 -6.71 -7.46 -1.00
N ALA A 71 -7.47 -8.31 -1.69
CA ALA A 71 -8.61 -9.00 -1.11
C ALA A 71 -8.19 -9.92 0.04
N GLN A 72 -7.10 -10.66 -0.12
CA GLN A 72 -6.62 -11.55 0.92
C GLN A 72 -6.14 -10.79 2.15
N LYS A 73 -5.44 -9.66 1.96
CA LYS A 73 -5.05 -8.82 3.10
C LYS A 73 -6.26 -8.26 3.83
N THR A 74 -7.29 -7.87 3.10
CA THR A 74 -8.53 -7.38 3.68
C THR A 74 -9.23 -8.45 4.51
N ILE A 75 -9.35 -9.66 3.96
CA ILE A 75 -9.97 -10.79 4.66
C ILE A 75 -9.18 -11.13 5.93
N ASN A 76 -7.85 -11.23 5.82
CA ASN A 76 -7.00 -11.54 6.97
C ASN A 76 -7.16 -10.50 8.09
N PHE A 77 -7.27 -9.24 7.72
CA PHE A 77 -7.47 -8.16 8.68
C PHE A 77 -8.84 -8.29 9.38
N LEU A 78 -9.90 -8.54 8.60
CA LEU A 78 -11.27 -8.61 9.14
C LEU A 78 -11.47 -9.79 10.09
N ILE A 79 -10.80 -10.92 9.84
CA ILE A 79 -10.94 -12.11 10.69
C ILE A 79 -9.81 -12.23 11.71
N ASN A 80 -8.94 -11.22 11.82
CA ASN A 80 -7.79 -11.19 12.75
C ASN A 80 -6.85 -12.39 12.60
N LEU A 81 -6.73 -12.93 11.39
CA LEU A 81 -5.93 -14.12 11.16
C LEU A 81 -4.43 -13.83 11.22
N ASN A 82 -4.01 -12.70 10.66
CA ASN A 82 -2.60 -12.28 10.64
C ASN A 82 -2.49 -10.79 10.86
N GLN A 83 -1.54 -10.39 11.70
CA GLN A 83 -1.22 -8.99 11.96
C GLN A 83 -0.21 -8.50 10.92
N GLU A 84 -0.66 -8.38 9.67
CA GLU A 84 0.20 -7.96 8.57
C GLU A 84 0.17 -6.47 8.28
N SER A 85 -0.41 -5.68 9.17
CA SER A 85 -0.35 -4.23 9.03
C SER A 85 1.09 -3.73 9.10
N ASN A 86 1.36 -2.64 8.39
CA ASN A 86 2.69 -2.02 8.32
C ASN A 86 3.72 -2.87 7.58
N LYS A 87 3.26 -3.79 6.75
CA LYS A 87 4.14 -4.55 5.86
C LYS A 87 3.75 -4.26 4.41
N LEU A 88 4.74 -3.91 3.62
CA LEU A 88 4.59 -3.72 2.18
C LEU A 88 4.92 -5.02 1.48
N SER A 89 3.98 -5.55 0.72
CA SER A 89 4.22 -6.73 -0.09
C SER A 89 4.56 -6.31 -1.51
N LEU A 90 5.73 -6.69 -1.97
CA LEU A 90 6.22 -6.42 -3.32
C LEU A 90 6.26 -7.74 -4.09
N LEU A 91 5.55 -7.80 -5.19
CA LEU A 91 5.53 -8.99 -6.05
C LEU A 91 5.96 -8.60 -7.45
N ASN A 92 7.00 -9.26 -7.95
CA ASN A 92 7.36 -9.21 -9.36
C ASN A 92 6.78 -10.44 -10.05
N VAL A 93 5.78 -10.25 -10.88
CA VAL A 93 5.05 -11.35 -11.51
C VAL A 93 5.92 -12.09 -12.52
N LEU A 94 6.80 -11.36 -13.22
CA LEU A 94 7.67 -11.96 -14.21
C LEU A 94 8.66 -12.96 -13.60
N LYS A 95 9.23 -12.61 -12.44
CA LYS A 95 10.19 -13.43 -11.73
C LYS A 95 9.55 -14.31 -10.66
N MET A 96 8.25 -14.12 -10.39
CA MET A 96 7.53 -14.80 -9.31
C MET A 96 8.19 -14.62 -7.95
N ASP A 97 8.71 -13.42 -7.71
CA ASP A 97 9.44 -13.09 -6.48
C ASP A 97 8.54 -12.21 -5.60
N LEU A 98 8.27 -12.69 -4.39
CA LEU A 98 7.44 -11.99 -3.41
C LEU A 98 8.28 -11.62 -2.20
N GLN A 99 8.30 -10.33 -1.87
CA GLN A 99 9.02 -9.80 -0.71
C GLN A 99 8.07 -9.05 0.20
N ASN A 100 8.25 -9.20 1.50
CA ASN A 100 7.52 -8.44 2.51
C ASN A 100 8.50 -7.54 3.25
N ILE A 101 8.25 -6.23 3.24
CA ILE A 101 9.13 -5.23 3.83
C ILE A 101 8.38 -4.55 4.97
N ASN A 102 9.02 -4.45 6.14
CA ASN A 102 8.47 -3.71 7.26
C ASN A 102 8.59 -2.20 7.00
N ILE A 103 7.48 -1.48 7.18
CA ILE A 103 7.44 -0.04 7.01
C ILE A 103 7.59 0.64 8.36
N LYS A 104 8.41 1.69 8.41
CA LYS A 104 8.60 2.50 9.61
C LYS A 104 7.83 3.81 9.48
N ASN A 105 7.31 4.30 10.60
CA ASN A 105 6.63 5.58 10.64
C ASN A 105 7.61 6.70 10.28
N ASN A 106 7.15 7.60 9.41
CA ASN A 106 7.89 8.81 9.08
C ASN A 106 7.48 9.93 10.04
N SER A 107 8.37 10.31 10.95
CA SER A 107 8.12 11.37 11.93
C SER A 107 7.83 12.72 11.29
N LYS A 108 8.25 12.91 10.04
CA LYS A 108 8.01 14.16 9.28
C LYS A 108 6.70 14.15 8.52
N CYS A 109 5.92 13.10 8.63
CA CYS A 109 4.62 13.04 7.94
C CYS A 109 3.67 14.09 8.50
N TYR A 110 3.11 14.93 7.62
CA TYR A 110 2.21 15.99 8.05
C TYR A 110 0.89 15.47 8.62
N LEU A 111 0.58 14.20 8.41
CA LEU A 111 -0.62 13.57 8.95
C LEU A 111 -0.43 13.00 10.35
N ASN A 112 0.77 13.11 10.93
CA ASN A 112 1.03 12.63 12.29
C ASN A 112 0.23 13.38 13.36
N LYS A 113 -0.33 14.55 13.00
CA LYS A 113 -1.15 15.35 13.91
C LYS A 113 -2.54 14.76 14.18
N PHE A 114 -2.95 13.82 13.39
CA PHE A 114 -4.23 13.12 13.54
C PHE A 114 -4.03 11.84 14.33
#